data_84738f4530e24d4ffb80bf6692a6128e
#
_entry.id   84738f4530e24d4ffb80bf6692a6128e
#
_cell.length_a   1.000
_cell.length_b   1.000
_cell.length_c   1.000
_cell.angle_alpha   90.00
_cell.angle_beta   90.00
_cell.angle_gamma   90.00
#
_symmetry.space_group_name_H-M   'P 1'
#
loop_
_entity.id
_entity.type
_entity.pdbx_description
1 polymer ?
#
loop_
_entity_poly.entity_id
_entity_poly.type
_entity_poly.pdbx_seq_one_letter_code
_entity_poly.pdbx_strand_id
1 'polypeptide(L)'
;MKDIHTKDLAAALDSVLRGTTEGPARVPGVVAMVTDREGDIYSGAAGERRLGDDAMTEDTVFAIFSTTKAIAGTTALQCVEEGLLDLDAPAKSYAPAIGDLKVIEGFDANGQPRLRAPKSDVTT
;
A
#
# COMPACT_ATOMS: atom_id res chain seq x y z
N MET A 1 10.71 -30.28 -6.90
CA MET A 1 9.77 -29.23 -7.26
C MET A 1 9.36 -29.49 -8.70
N LYS A 2 8.07 -29.72 -9.02
CA LYS A 2 7.65 -29.95 -10.41
C LYS A 2 7.93 -28.65 -11.19
N ASP A 3 8.65 -28.75 -12.32
CA ASP A 3 8.81 -27.66 -13.28
C ASP A 3 7.42 -27.30 -13.80
N ILE A 4 6.85 -26.24 -13.26
CA ILE A 4 5.62 -25.65 -13.80
C ILE A 4 6.07 -24.88 -15.03
N HIS A 5 5.69 -25.36 -16.22
CA HIS A 5 5.95 -24.60 -17.43
C HIS A 5 5.29 -23.23 -17.30
N THR A 6 6.02 -22.16 -17.58
CA THR A 6 5.56 -20.76 -17.45
C THR A 6 4.22 -20.53 -18.18
N LYS A 7 4.01 -21.23 -19.30
CA LYS A 7 2.74 -21.17 -20.07
C LYS A 7 1.55 -21.76 -19.30
N ASP A 8 1.76 -22.85 -18.55
CA ASP A 8 0.71 -23.48 -17.77
C ASP A 8 0.36 -22.63 -16.56
N LEU A 9 1.36 -21.96 -15.96
CA LEU A 9 1.16 -21.00 -14.88
C LEU A 9 0.34 -19.79 -15.36
N ALA A 10 0.70 -19.18 -16.48
CA ALA A 10 -0.02 -18.03 -17.02
C ALA A 10 -1.49 -18.38 -17.32
N ALA A 11 -1.75 -19.51 -17.99
CA ALA A 11 -3.12 -19.96 -18.26
C ALA A 11 -3.94 -20.21 -17.00
N ALA A 12 -3.31 -20.77 -15.95
CA ALA A 12 -3.97 -20.99 -14.65
C ALA A 12 -4.30 -19.65 -13.97
N LEU A 13 -3.39 -18.70 -13.97
CA LEU A 13 -3.59 -17.37 -13.40
C LEU A 13 -4.67 -16.59 -14.15
N ASP A 14 -4.65 -16.61 -15.49
CA ASP A 14 -5.71 -16.02 -16.31
C ASP A 14 -7.09 -16.60 -15.99
N SER A 15 -7.17 -17.90 -15.77
CA SER A 15 -8.43 -18.55 -15.38
C SER A 15 -8.92 -18.07 -14.02
N VAL A 16 -8.02 -17.89 -13.06
CA VAL A 16 -8.35 -17.33 -11.73
C VAL A 16 -8.86 -15.90 -11.87
N LEU A 17 -8.14 -15.03 -12.62
CA LEU A 17 -8.56 -13.64 -12.81
C LEU A 17 -9.94 -13.53 -13.44
N ARG A 18 -10.20 -14.29 -14.52
CA ARG A 18 -11.53 -14.34 -15.14
C ARG A 18 -12.60 -14.82 -14.16
N GLY A 19 -12.34 -15.88 -13.41
CA GLY A 19 -13.27 -16.42 -12.42
C GLY A 19 -13.64 -15.43 -11.32
N THR A 20 -12.74 -14.49 -10.95
CA THR A 20 -13.05 -13.45 -9.94
C THR A 20 -13.95 -12.33 -10.48
N THR A 21 -13.99 -12.14 -11.80
CA THR A 21 -14.81 -11.11 -12.45
C THR A 21 -16.15 -11.62 -12.99
N GLU A 22 -16.45 -12.89 -12.77
CA GLU A 22 -17.68 -13.55 -13.23
C GLU A 22 -18.58 -13.96 -12.04
N GLY A 23 -19.88 -14.18 -12.31
CA GLY A 23 -20.84 -14.66 -11.31
C GLY A 23 -21.40 -13.58 -10.37
N PRO A 24 -22.25 -13.99 -9.40
CA PRO A 24 -23.00 -13.06 -8.55
C PRO A 24 -22.16 -12.34 -7.49
N ALA A 25 -21.01 -12.88 -7.11
CA ALA A 25 -20.09 -12.30 -6.12
C ALA A 25 -18.85 -11.67 -6.77
N ARG A 26 -18.93 -11.36 -8.06
CA ARG A 26 -17.79 -10.84 -8.84
C ARG A 26 -17.31 -9.48 -8.35
N VAL A 27 -16.02 -9.22 -8.52
CA VAL A 27 -15.46 -7.86 -8.51
C VAL A 27 -15.55 -7.26 -9.93
N PRO A 28 -15.63 -5.94 -10.09
CA PRO A 28 -15.70 -5.32 -11.43
C PRO A 28 -14.52 -5.71 -12.31
N GLY A 29 -13.30 -5.63 -11.77
CA GLY A 29 -12.11 -5.98 -12.49
C GLY A 29 -10.94 -6.22 -11.55
N VAL A 30 -9.89 -6.83 -12.07
CA VAL A 30 -8.68 -7.20 -11.33
C VAL A 30 -7.46 -7.07 -12.24
N VAL A 31 -6.34 -6.62 -11.65
CA VAL A 31 -5.01 -6.70 -12.23
C VAL A 31 -4.12 -7.49 -11.28
N ALA A 32 -3.31 -8.38 -11.81
CA ALA A 32 -2.35 -9.14 -11.02
C ALA A 32 -1.00 -9.20 -11.72
N MET A 33 0.05 -9.11 -10.91
CA MET A 33 1.43 -9.28 -11.35
C MET A 33 2.13 -10.26 -10.42
N VAL A 34 3.00 -11.10 -10.97
CA VAL A 34 3.88 -11.99 -10.24
C VAL A 34 5.30 -11.71 -10.69
N THR A 35 6.17 -11.38 -9.74
CA THR A 35 7.55 -11.02 -10.01
C THR A 35 8.51 -11.86 -9.17
N ASP A 36 9.74 -11.99 -9.61
CA ASP A 36 10.85 -12.44 -8.81
C ASP A 36 12.00 -11.41 -8.90
N ARG A 37 13.20 -11.79 -8.42
CA ARG A 37 14.37 -10.90 -8.49
C ARG A 37 14.86 -10.61 -9.91
N GLU A 38 14.44 -11.41 -10.90
CA GLU A 38 14.90 -11.34 -12.28
C GLU A 38 13.93 -10.56 -13.15
N GLY A 39 12.69 -10.36 -12.69
CA GLY A 39 11.68 -9.58 -13.39
C GLY A 39 10.27 -10.15 -13.27
N ASP A 40 9.41 -9.75 -14.20
CA ASP A 40 8.02 -10.16 -14.23
C ASP A 40 7.87 -11.59 -14.79
N ILE A 41 7.25 -12.46 -13.99
CA ILE A 41 6.90 -13.83 -14.38
C ILE A 41 5.54 -13.86 -15.07
N TYR A 42 4.62 -13.00 -14.60
CA TYR A 42 3.25 -12.92 -15.10
C TYR A 42 2.70 -11.51 -14.90
N SER A 43 1.94 -11.04 -15.87
CA SER A 43 1.08 -9.88 -15.76
C SER A 43 -0.24 -10.16 -16.45
N GLY A 44 -1.35 -9.75 -15.88
CA GLY A 44 -2.68 -9.97 -16.44
C GLY A 44 -3.76 -9.10 -15.83
N ALA A 45 -4.82 -8.88 -16.61
CA ALA A 45 -5.99 -8.13 -16.21
C ALA A 45 -7.27 -8.84 -16.68
N ALA A 46 -8.36 -8.71 -15.91
CA ALA A 46 -9.66 -9.24 -16.30
C ALA A 46 -10.79 -8.33 -15.78
N GLY A 47 -11.94 -8.38 -16.46
CA GLY A 47 -13.12 -7.59 -16.12
C GLY A 47 -13.09 -6.18 -16.66
N GLU A 48 -13.76 -5.27 -15.96
CA GLU A 48 -14.00 -3.88 -16.34
C GLU A 48 -13.44 -2.92 -15.28
N ARG A 49 -13.10 -1.70 -15.64
CA ARG A 49 -12.67 -0.64 -14.69
C ARG A 49 -13.77 -0.26 -13.72
N ARG A 50 -15.01 -0.25 -14.21
CA ARG A 50 -16.27 -0.15 -13.48
C ARG A 50 -17.27 -1.05 -14.20
N LEU A 51 -18.31 -1.49 -13.51
CA LEU A 51 -19.37 -2.26 -14.15
C LEU A 51 -20.03 -1.45 -15.29
N GLY A 52 -19.99 -1.99 -16.51
CA GLY A 52 -20.52 -1.35 -17.72
C GLY A 52 -19.57 -0.30 -18.35
N ASP A 53 -18.32 -0.28 -17.96
CA ASP A 53 -17.29 0.64 -18.47
C ASP A 53 -16.26 -0.11 -19.34
N ASP A 54 -15.15 0.57 -19.67
CA ASP A 54 -14.05 0.02 -20.43
C ASP A 54 -13.40 -1.20 -19.73
N ALA A 55 -12.81 -2.07 -20.55
CA ALA A 55 -12.07 -3.23 -20.06
C ALA A 55 -10.95 -2.83 -19.09
N MET A 56 -10.73 -3.67 -18.08
CA MET A 56 -9.57 -3.58 -17.21
C MET A 56 -8.29 -3.85 -18.00
N THR A 57 -7.27 -3.04 -17.78
CA THR A 57 -5.96 -3.18 -18.39
C THR A 57 -4.85 -3.16 -17.34
N GLU A 58 -3.68 -3.69 -17.66
CA GLU A 58 -2.55 -3.79 -16.72
C GLU A 58 -2.03 -2.43 -16.27
N ASP A 59 -2.21 -1.38 -17.09
CA ASP A 59 -1.85 0.01 -16.79
C ASP A 59 -2.96 0.81 -16.07
N THR A 60 -4.04 0.15 -15.64
CA THR A 60 -5.11 0.81 -14.89
C THR A 60 -4.60 1.34 -13.57
N VAL A 61 -4.88 2.62 -13.29
CA VAL A 61 -4.48 3.28 -12.05
C VAL A 61 -5.48 2.99 -10.93
N PHE A 62 -4.98 2.54 -9.80
CA PHE A 62 -5.75 2.22 -8.60
C PHE A 62 -5.44 3.16 -7.44
N ALA A 63 -6.47 3.55 -6.68
CA ALA A 63 -6.30 4.14 -5.37
C ALA A 63 -6.04 3.00 -4.36
N ILE A 64 -4.79 2.82 -3.93
CA ILE A 64 -4.37 1.68 -3.10
C ILE A 64 -4.53 1.92 -1.59
N PHE A 65 -5.01 3.10 -1.19
CA PHE A 65 -5.28 3.46 0.20
C PHE A 65 -4.16 3.02 1.17
N SER A 66 -4.50 2.26 2.22
CA SER A 66 -3.54 1.83 3.24
C SER A 66 -2.46 0.85 2.77
N THR A 67 -2.58 0.25 1.60
CA THR A 67 -1.50 -0.52 0.98
C THR A 67 -0.25 0.34 0.76
N THR A 68 -0.44 1.66 0.59
CA THR A 68 0.64 2.67 0.55
C THR A 68 1.59 2.57 1.77
N LYS A 69 1.08 2.14 2.94
CA LYS A 69 1.91 2.02 4.15
C LYS A 69 3.04 1.00 4.00
N ALA A 70 2.78 -0.10 3.29
CA ALA A 70 3.81 -1.11 3.03
C ALA A 70 4.93 -0.54 2.14
N ILE A 71 4.56 0.22 1.11
CA ILE A 71 5.50 0.88 0.20
C ILE A 71 6.32 1.93 0.97
N ALA A 72 5.64 2.81 1.73
CA ALA A 72 6.28 3.85 2.52
C ALA A 72 7.20 3.26 3.60
N GLY A 73 6.77 2.17 4.26
CA GLY A 73 7.60 1.47 5.26
C GLY A 73 8.86 0.87 4.64
N THR A 74 8.75 0.24 3.47
CA THR A 74 9.92 -0.28 2.74
C THR A 74 10.89 0.84 2.37
N THR A 75 10.39 1.97 1.87
CA THR A 75 11.22 3.14 1.54
C THR A 75 11.91 3.70 2.80
N ALA A 76 11.21 3.78 3.93
CA ALA A 76 11.81 4.22 5.19
C ALA A 76 12.95 3.28 5.63
N LEU A 77 12.77 1.96 5.51
CA LEU A 77 13.82 0.99 5.83
C LEU A 77 15.03 1.10 4.90
N GLN A 78 14.83 1.42 3.62
CA GLN A 78 15.94 1.73 2.71
C GLN A 78 16.73 2.96 3.19
N CYS A 79 16.03 4.01 3.65
CA CYS A 79 16.71 5.18 4.25
C CYS A 79 17.49 4.81 5.51
N VAL A 80 17.01 3.85 6.31
CA VAL A 80 17.75 3.34 7.49
C VAL A 80 19.01 2.59 7.05
N GLU A 81 18.92 1.72 6.05
CA GLU A 81 20.05 0.97 5.50
C GLU A 81 21.14 1.92 4.93
N GLU A 82 20.73 3.03 4.34
CA GLU A 82 21.61 4.07 3.81
C GLU A 82 22.14 5.04 4.89
N GLY A 83 21.72 4.88 6.15
CA GLY A 83 22.12 5.75 7.27
C GLY A 83 21.50 7.15 7.22
N LEU A 84 20.47 7.36 6.43
CA LEU A 84 19.75 8.63 6.29
C LEU A 84 18.66 8.79 7.36
N LEU A 85 18.21 7.70 7.95
CA LEU A 85 17.16 7.66 8.97
C LEU A 85 17.59 6.76 10.13
N ASP A 86 17.46 7.28 11.35
CA ASP A 86 17.62 6.52 12.60
C ASP A 86 16.25 6.41 13.26
N LEU A 87 15.78 5.17 13.45
CA LEU A 87 14.46 4.89 14.02
C LEU A 87 14.32 5.31 15.49
N ASP A 88 15.42 5.40 16.22
CA ASP A 88 15.45 5.80 17.63
C ASP A 88 15.65 7.31 17.82
N ALA A 89 15.99 8.04 16.76
CA ALA A 89 16.15 9.46 16.80
C ALA A 89 14.79 10.18 16.95
N PRO A 90 14.76 11.36 17.58
CA PRO A 90 13.55 12.20 17.59
C PRO A 90 13.13 12.57 16.18
N ALA A 91 11.90 12.26 15.80
CA ALA A 91 11.36 12.53 14.46
C ALA A 91 11.44 14.01 14.06
N LYS A 92 11.43 14.92 15.04
CA LYS A 92 11.66 16.37 14.80
C LYS A 92 13.03 16.71 14.19
N SER A 93 14.00 15.80 14.30
CA SER A 93 15.33 15.97 13.68
C SER A 93 15.25 15.89 12.14
N TYR A 94 14.25 15.18 11.62
CA TYR A 94 13.99 15.03 10.18
C TYR A 94 12.83 15.91 9.71
N ALA A 95 11.81 16.07 10.55
CA ALA A 95 10.61 16.86 10.28
C ALA A 95 10.30 17.79 11.46
N PRO A 96 10.88 19.00 11.51
CA PRO A 96 10.81 19.91 12.68
C PRO A 96 9.37 20.17 13.17
N ALA A 97 8.38 20.25 12.28
CA ALA A 97 7.00 20.49 12.63
C ALA A 97 6.40 19.41 13.57
N ILE A 98 6.96 18.19 13.59
CA ILE A 98 6.54 17.13 14.53
C ILE A 98 6.85 17.53 15.97
N GLY A 99 7.89 18.33 16.21
CA GLY A 99 8.25 18.84 17.54
C GLY A 99 7.22 19.80 18.14
N ASP A 100 6.37 20.41 17.31
CA ASP A 100 5.33 21.35 17.76
C ASP A 100 4.00 20.66 18.12
N LEU A 101 3.89 19.36 17.86
CA LEU A 101 2.68 18.60 18.15
C LEU A 101 2.37 18.58 19.65
N LYS A 102 1.09 18.67 19.97
CA LYS A 102 0.56 18.61 21.34
C LYS A 102 -0.38 17.43 21.49
N VAL A 103 -0.48 16.95 22.72
CA VAL A 103 -1.43 15.89 23.08
C VAL A 103 -2.74 16.52 23.51
N ILE A 104 -3.85 16.02 22.98
CA ILE A 104 -5.20 16.41 23.42
C ILE A 104 -5.51 15.68 24.72
N GLU A 105 -5.77 16.41 25.81
CA GLU A 105 -6.20 15.86 27.10
C GLU A 105 -7.71 15.79 27.25
N GLY A 106 -8.44 16.49 26.41
CA GLY A 106 -9.91 16.57 26.44
C GLY A 106 -10.38 17.88 25.78
N PHE A 107 -11.63 18.19 26.00
CA PHE A 107 -12.25 19.40 25.47
C PHE A 107 -12.82 20.25 26.61
N ASP A 108 -12.86 21.54 26.44
CA ASP A 108 -13.53 22.46 27.36
C ASP A 108 -15.06 22.50 27.13
N ALA A 109 -15.78 23.32 27.90
CA ALA A 109 -17.24 23.46 27.79
C ALA A 109 -17.69 24.04 26.43
N ASN A 110 -16.80 24.67 25.67
CA ASN A 110 -17.04 25.25 24.36
C ASN A 110 -16.59 24.31 23.22
N GLY A 111 -16.16 23.08 23.55
CA GLY A 111 -15.66 22.11 22.57
C GLY A 111 -14.25 22.39 22.05
N GLN A 112 -13.49 23.29 22.69
CA GLN A 112 -12.10 23.56 22.32
C GLN A 112 -11.16 22.53 22.94
N PRO A 113 -10.15 22.02 22.19
CA PRO A 113 -9.23 21.03 22.69
C PRO A 113 -8.32 21.64 23.79
N ARG A 114 -8.20 20.95 24.91
CA ARG A 114 -7.19 21.23 25.94
C ARG A 114 -5.93 20.47 25.59
N LEU A 115 -4.83 21.19 25.40
CA LEU A 115 -3.58 20.67 24.88
C LEU A 115 -2.51 20.69 25.96
N ARG A 116 -1.64 19.65 25.97
CA ARG A 116 -0.39 19.64 26.75
C ARG A 116 0.79 19.26 25.86
N ALA A 117 1.98 19.48 26.33
CA ALA A 117 3.18 18.95 25.74
C ALA A 117 3.23 17.41 25.84
N PRO A 118 3.79 16.69 24.86
CA PRO A 118 4.06 15.26 25.00
C PRO A 118 5.06 15.02 26.15
N LYS A 119 5.02 13.82 26.75
CA LYS A 119 5.96 13.43 27.83
C LYS A 119 7.35 13.06 27.31
N SER A 120 7.44 12.66 26.07
CA SER A 120 8.67 12.31 25.35
C SER A 120 8.58 12.79 23.92
N ASP A 121 9.71 12.92 23.26
CA ASP A 121 9.72 13.14 21.82
C ASP A 121 9.10 11.94 21.08
N VAL A 122 8.53 12.22 19.92
CA VAL A 122 8.11 11.18 18.96
C VAL A 122 9.37 10.68 18.26
N THR A 123 9.60 9.37 18.27
CA THR A 123 10.65 8.72 17.47
C THR A 123 10.17 8.44 16.06
N THR A 124 11.10 8.12 15.21
CA THR A 124 10.83 7.82 13.79
C THR A 124 10.16 6.47 13.60
#